data_725bc6e253c0bfdcaf41d0f981b4ec84
#
_entry.id   725bc6e253c0bfdcaf41d0f981b4ec84
#
_cell.length_a   1.000
_cell.length_b   1.000
_cell.length_c   1.000
_cell.angle_alpha   90.00
_cell.angle_beta   90.00
_cell.angle_gamma   90.00
#
_symmetry.space_group_name_H-M   'P 1'
#
loop_
_entity.id
_entity.type
_entity.pdbx_description
1 polymer ?
#
loop_
_entity_poly.entity_id
_entity_poly.type
_entity_poly.pdbx_seq_one_letter_code
_entity_poly.pdbx_strand_id
1 'polypeptide(L)'
;FPRLRTTQHVENDSRTTKYSNKDAVFTDLDPDNDLVDWSKPLLWQVGHLRDKYEMWVHQPVDRPIRLFHSDVIESCSKTAWYIVLSVWVPVLLYLCFYCYTAMANEDTRLSALGTEHSVPVHKLLFLLLFLLGVFLWSLLEYCIHRFVFHMNAPARSYLLITLHFLLHGLHHKSPYDSSRLVFPPVPASLLFGALYGLIHLVLPNIIAKSLVAGVLCGYIIYDMTHYYLHYGAPPEGTYLYGLKAYHVKHHFKHQKS
;
A
#
# COMPACT_ATOMS: atom_id res chain seq x y z
N PHE A 1 -21.59 15.12 -7.19
CA PHE A 1 -20.51 15.68 -6.33
C PHE A 1 -20.09 17.03 -6.90
N PRO A 2 -20.05 18.14 -6.13
CA PRO A 2 -19.61 19.42 -6.66
C PRO A 2 -18.10 19.41 -6.87
N ARG A 3 -17.69 19.74 -8.09
CA ARG A 3 -16.28 20.02 -8.43
C ARG A 3 -15.89 21.32 -7.71
N LEU A 4 -14.98 21.26 -6.78
CA LEU A 4 -14.29 22.42 -6.24
C LEU A 4 -13.37 22.99 -7.34
N ARG A 5 -13.83 24.05 -8.02
CA ARG A 5 -12.97 24.93 -8.80
C ARG A 5 -12.18 25.79 -7.82
N THR A 6 -10.94 25.48 -7.61
CA THR A 6 -9.98 26.37 -6.94
C THR A 6 -9.47 27.38 -7.96
N THR A 7 -10.05 28.57 -7.97
CA THR A 7 -9.43 29.76 -8.55
C THR A 7 -8.28 30.16 -7.64
N GLN A 8 -7.05 29.93 -8.09
CA GLN A 8 -5.87 30.49 -7.43
C GLN A 8 -5.77 31.98 -7.79
N HIS A 9 -6.00 32.86 -6.81
CA HIS A 9 -5.49 34.22 -6.82
C HIS A 9 -3.98 34.16 -6.57
N VAL A 10 -3.22 34.51 -7.59
CA VAL A 10 -1.77 34.72 -7.49
C VAL A 10 -1.54 36.12 -6.93
N GLU A 11 -1.19 36.20 -5.67
CA GLU A 11 -0.67 37.42 -5.06
C GLU A 11 0.83 37.51 -5.36
N ASN A 12 1.20 38.55 -6.09
CA ASN A 12 2.55 38.84 -6.55
C ASN A 12 3.37 39.43 -5.37
N ASP A 13 4.16 38.63 -4.68
CA ASP A 13 5.15 39.10 -3.72
C ASP A 13 6.54 39.07 -4.35
N SER A 14 7.03 40.26 -4.68
CA SER A 14 8.34 40.53 -5.25
C SER A 14 9.45 40.37 -4.21
N ARG A 15 9.96 39.13 -4.05
CA ARG A 15 11.29 38.90 -3.44
C ARG A 15 12.16 38.10 -4.40
N THR A 16 13.04 38.83 -5.06
CA THR A 16 14.14 38.30 -5.87
C THR A 16 15.10 37.46 -5.01
N THR A 17 14.92 36.15 -5.00
CA THR A 17 15.96 35.22 -4.63
C THR A 17 16.64 34.70 -5.89
N LYS A 18 17.94 34.88 -5.97
CA LYS A 18 18.79 34.35 -7.04
C LYS A 18 18.72 32.83 -7.06
N TYR A 19 17.89 32.27 -7.94
CA TYR A 19 17.88 30.84 -8.23
C TYR A 19 19.07 30.49 -9.13
N SER A 20 19.74 29.38 -8.79
CA SER A 20 20.85 28.82 -9.55
C SER A 20 20.38 28.43 -10.95
N ASN A 21 21.20 28.65 -11.97
CA ASN A 21 20.95 28.41 -13.40
C ASN A 21 20.60 26.91 -13.74
N LYS A 22 20.63 26.00 -12.75
CA LYS A 22 20.19 24.60 -12.92
C LYS A 22 18.68 24.44 -12.79
N ASP A 23 17.99 25.34 -12.06
CA ASP A 23 16.56 25.27 -11.84
C ASP A 23 15.76 25.89 -12.99
N ALA A 24 16.37 26.81 -13.77
CA ALA A 24 15.74 27.49 -14.90
C ALA A 24 15.47 26.55 -16.12
N VAL A 25 16.20 25.45 -16.24
CA VAL A 25 16.01 24.48 -17.35
C VAL A 25 14.80 23.59 -17.17
N PHE A 26 14.27 23.49 -15.94
CA PHE A 26 13.12 22.61 -15.63
C PHE A 26 11.76 23.31 -15.68
N THR A 27 11.72 24.64 -15.76
CA THR A 27 10.47 25.41 -15.71
C THR A 27 9.66 25.41 -16.99
N ASP A 28 10.28 25.09 -18.15
CA ASP A 28 9.63 25.09 -19.47
C ASP A 28 9.18 23.70 -19.97
N LEU A 29 9.53 22.62 -19.23
CA LEU A 29 9.08 21.27 -19.61
C LEU A 29 7.69 21.01 -19.02
N ASP A 30 6.69 20.70 -19.86
CA ASP A 30 5.46 20.07 -19.43
C ASP A 30 5.76 18.61 -19.07
N PRO A 31 5.84 18.24 -17.77
CA PRO A 31 6.25 16.90 -17.37
C PRO A 31 5.35 15.81 -17.91
N ASP A 32 4.07 16.13 -18.16
CA ASP A 32 3.10 15.17 -18.65
C ASP A 32 3.19 14.93 -20.16
N ASN A 33 3.51 15.95 -20.94
CA ASN A 33 3.58 15.84 -22.39
C ASN A 33 4.99 15.52 -22.92
N ASP A 34 6.05 15.96 -22.18
CA ASP A 34 7.41 15.93 -22.71
C ASP A 34 8.27 14.76 -22.18
N LEU A 35 7.86 14.12 -21.07
CA LEU A 35 8.67 13.10 -20.41
C LEU A 35 8.22 11.65 -20.69
N VAL A 36 6.94 11.42 -20.98
CA VAL A 36 6.37 10.09 -21.24
C VAL A 36 5.38 10.13 -22.41
N ASP A 37 5.32 9.04 -23.15
CA ASP A 37 4.33 8.83 -24.21
C ASP A 37 3.08 8.16 -23.61
N TRP A 38 2.06 8.96 -23.34
CA TRP A 38 0.79 8.49 -22.74
C TRP A 38 -0.04 7.58 -23.66
N SER A 39 0.27 7.51 -24.95
CA SER A 39 -0.37 6.59 -25.87
C SER A 39 0.10 5.14 -25.70
N LYS A 40 1.20 4.95 -24.95
CA LYS A 40 1.84 3.65 -24.70
C LYS A 40 1.83 3.30 -23.21
N PRO A 41 1.94 2.00 -22.87
CA PRO A 41 2.09 1.57 -21.48
C PRO A 41 3.27 2.23 -20.78
N LEU A 42 3.05 2.74 -19.57
CA LEU A 42 4.02 3.57 -18.87
C LEU A 42 5.08 2.79 -18.10
N LEU A 43 4.81 1.55 -17.68
CA LEU A 43 5.71 0.81 -16.78
C LEU A 43 7.17 0.79 -17.25
N TRP A 44 7.37 0.57 -18.55
CA TRP A 44 8.70 0.46 -19.14
C TRP A 44 9.31 1.82 -19.54
N GLN A 45 8.53 2.88 -19.49
CA GLN A 45 9.01 4.24 -19.79
C GLN A 45 9.58 4.91 -18.53
N VAL A 46 8.93 4.69 -17.38
CA VAL A 46 9.26 5.42 -16.14
C VAL A 46 10.69 5.20 -15.66
N GLY A 47 11.25 4.02 -15.85
CA GLY A 47 12.65 3.74 -15.52
C GLY A 47 13.67 4.58 -16.29
N HIS A 48 13.29 5.12 -17.45
CA HIS A 48 14.13 6.01 -18.26
C HIS A 48 14.07 7.47 -17.83
N LEU A 49 13.14 7.86 -16.95
CA LEU A 49 13.03 9.22 -16.42
C LEU A 49 14.21 9.63 -15.52
N ARG A 50 14.88 8.69 -14.88
CA ARG A 50 16.07 8.89 -14.05
C ARG A 50 15.90 10.06 -13.05
N ASP A 51 16.72 11.08 -13.13
CA ASP A 51 16.70 12.25 -12.23
C ASP A 51 15.37 13.05 -12.31
N LYS A 52 14.61 12.90 -13.39
CA LYS A 52 13.31 13.57 -13.57
C LYS A 52 12.14 12.80 -12.93
N TYR A 53 12.36 11.54 -12.55
CA TYR A 53 11.31 10.66 -12.04
C TYR A 53 10.62 11.20 -10.79
N GLU A 54 11.37 11.65 -9.80
CA GLU A 54 10.83 12.18 -8.54
C GLU A 54 9.91 13.39 -8.77
N MET A 55 10.32 14.29 -9.63
CA MET A 55 9.50 15.46 -10.00
C MET A 55 8.23 15.03 -10.73
N TRP A 56 8.34 14.10 -11.67
CA TRP A 56 7.24 13.66 -12.51
C TRP A 56 6.21 12.82 -11.73
N VAL A 57 6.64 11.88 -10.88
CA VAL A 57 5.75 10.95 -10.17
C VAL A 57 4.87 11.67 -9.15
N HIS A 58 5.35 12.76 -8.58
CA HIS A 58 4.63 13.56 -7.59
C HIS A 58 3.81 14.71 -8.19
N GLN A 59 3.56 14.68 -9.48
CA GLN A 59 2.58 15.56 -10.14
C GLN A 59 1.34 14.72 -10.51
N PRO A 60 0.29 14.71 -9.67
CA PRO A 60 -0.87 13.85 -9.87
C PRO A 60 -1.63 14.19 -11.15
N VAL A 61 -2.15 13.15 -11.80
CA VAL A 61 -3.04 13.27 -12.95
C VAL A 61 -4.40 12.64 -12.66
N ASP A 62 -5.47 13.23 -13.20
CA ASP A 62 -6.83 12.70 -13.07
C ASP A 62 -7.18 11.86 -14.32
N ARG A 63 -6.48 10.75 -14.47
CA ARG A 63 -6.74 9.77 -15.53
C ARG A 63 -6.18 8.41 -15.16
N PRO A 64 -6.82 7.30 -15.62
CA PRO A 64 -6.26 5.97 -15.44
C PRO A 64 -4.99 5.81 -16.27
N ILE A 65 -4.00 5.12 -15.72
CA ILE A 65 -2.71 4.85 -16.36
C ILE A 65 -2.69 3.40 -16.88
N ARG A 66 -2.33 3.22 -18.14
CA ARG A 66 -2.05 1.90 -18.69
C ARG A 66 -0.61 1.50 -18.37
N LEU A 67 -0.43 0.34 -17.71
CA LEU A 67 0.89 -0.17 -17.31
C LEU A 67 1.49 -1.14 -18.33
N PHE A 68 0.67 -2.04 -18.89
CA PHE A 68 1.13 -3.19 -19.69
C PHE A 68 0.60 -3.18 -21.12
N HIS A 69 1.37 -3.74 -22.06
CA HIS A 69 0.94 -3.94 -23.43
C HIS A 69 -0.15 -5.01 -23.55
N SER A 70 -0.03 -6.09 -22.77
CA SER A 70 -1.01 -7.18 -22.75
C SER A 70 -2.27 -6.75 -21.98
N ASP A 71 -3.45 -6.86 -22.61
CA ASP A 71 -4.74 -6.55 -21.98
C ASP A 71 -5.04 -7.49 -20.81
N VAL A 72 -4.58 -8.74 -20.88
CA VAL A 72 -4.73 -9.72 -19.78
C VAL A 72 -3.93 -9.28 -18.56
N ILE A 73 -2.65 -8.93 -18.72
CA ILE A 73 -1.80 -8.48 -17.60
C ILE A 73 -2.31 -7.14 -17.08
N GLU A 74 -2.73 -6.24 -17.96
CA GLU A 74 -3.34 -4.96 -17.57
C GLU A 74 -4.59 -5.18 -16.71
N SER A 75 -5.48 -6.10 -17.09
CA SER A 75 -6.67 -6.45 -16.32
C SER A 75 -6.33 -7.08 -14.97
N CYS A 76 -5.32 -7.96 -14.92
CA CYS A 76 -4.85 -8.59 -13.69
C CYS A 76 -4.20 -7.58 -12.71
N SER A 77 -3.77 -6.41 -13.20
CA SER A 77 -3.20 -5.34 -12.38
C SER A 77 -4.25 -4.40 -11.78
N LYS A 78 -5.53 -4.62 -12.08
CA LYS A 78 -6.67 -3.82 -11.62
C LYS A 78 -7.53 -4.65 -10.69
N THR A 79 -7.95 -4.07 -9.56
CA THR A 79 -8.77 -4.76 -8.57
C THR A 79 -9.83 -3.82 -8.02
N ALA A 80 -11.09 -4.22 -8.10
CA ALA A 80 -12.16 -3.50 -7.42
C ALA A 80 -12.10 -3.78 -5.91
N TRP A 81 -12.36 -2.78 -5.09
CA TRP A 81 -12.25 -2.86 -3.63
C TRP A 81 -13.02 -4.04 -3.00
N TYR A 82 -14.21 -4.35 -3.51
CA TYR A 82 -15.05 -5.44 -2.99
C TYR A 82 -14.45 -6.83 -3.25
N ILE A 83 -13.56 -6.99 -4.25
CA ILE A 83 -12.87 -8.26 -4.51
C ILE A 83 -11.94 -8.61 -3.34
N VAL A 84 -11.27 -7.62 -2.75
CA VAL A 84 -10.43 -7.82 -1.56
C VAL A 84 -11.27 -8.41 -0.43
N LEU A 85 -12.43 -7.83 -0.13
CA LEU A 85 -13.34 -8.36 0.90
C LEU A 85 -13.86 -9.75 0.55
N SER A 86 -14.30 -9.95 -0.71
CA SER A 86 -14.88 -11.24 -1.15
C SER A 86 -13.89 -12.39 -1.07
N VAL A 87 -12.60 -12.12 -1.28
CA VAL A 87 -11.53 -13.14 -1.18
C VAL A 87 -11.06 -13.32 0.26
N TRP A 88 -10.72 -12.21 0.93
CA TRP A 88 -9.97 -12.30 2.18
C TRP A 88 -10.84 -12.46 3.44
N VAL A 89 -12.09 -11.97 3.45
CA VAL A 89 -12.97 -12.15 4.61
C VAL A 89 -13.30 -13.63 4.83
N PRO A 90 -13.69 -14.43 3.82
CA PRO A 90 -13.88 -15.87 4.00
C PRO A 90 -12.62 -16.59 4.49
N VAL A 91 -11.44 -16.25 3.96
CA VAL A 91 -10.16 -16.82 4.40
C VAL A 91 -9.88 -16.48 5.87
N LEU A 92 -10.09 -15.22 6.25
CA LEU A 92 -9.93 -14.75 7.63
C LEU A 92 -10.87 -15.49 8.59
N LEU A 93 -12.15 -15.59 8.24
CA LEU A 93 -13.14 -16.29 9.07
C LEU A 93 -12.80 -17.77 9.23
N TYR A 94 -12.37 -18.42 8.15
CA TYR A 94 -11.90 -19.80 8.20
C TYR A 94 -10.68 -19.96 9.12
N LEU A 95 -9.67 -19.10 9.00
CA LEU A 95 -8.48 -19.14 9.85
C LEU A 95 -8.83 -18.90 11.32
N CYS A 96 -9.69 -17.92 11.61
CA CYS A 96 -10.14 -17.64 12.97
C CYS A 96 -10.89 -18.84 13.57
N PHE A 97 -11.84 -19.40 12.83
CA PHE A 97 -12.58 -20.58 13.26
C PHE A 97 -11.64 -21.77 13.51
N TYR A 98 -10.78 -22.07 12.54
CA TYR A 98 -9.81 -23.17 12.64
C TYR A 98 -8.88 -23.01 13.86
N CYS A 99 -8.25 -21.84 14.02
CA CYS A 99 -7.30 -21.62 15.11
C CYS A 99 -7.99 -21.61 16.47
N TYR A 100 -9.17 -20.98 16.58
CA TYR A 100 -9.93 -20.95 17.82
C TYR A 100 -10.37 -22.36 18.23
N THR A 101 -10.97 -23.15 17.33
CA THR A 101 -11.45 -24.51 17.64
C THR A 101 -10.28 -25.45 17.94
N ALA A 102 -9.16 -25.34 17.19
CA ALA A 102 -7.97 -26.12 17.48
C ALA A 102 -7.41 -25.84 18.89
N MET A 103 -7.35 -24.55 19.30
CA MET A 103 -6.87 -24.19 20.64
C MET A 103 -7.92 -24.40 21.74
N ALA A 104 -9.20 -24.53 21.40
CA ALA A 104 -10.26 -24.84 22.37
C ALA A 104 -10.29 -26.32 22.74
N ASN A 105 -9.69 -27.21 21.92
CA ASN A 105 -9.57 -28.63 22.25
C ASN A 105 -8.55 -28.80 23.38
N GLU A 106 -8.97 -29.41 24.48
CA GLU A 106 -8.15 -29.63 25.68
C GLU A 106 -6.92 -30.48 25.43
N ASP A 107 -6.90 -31.28 24.35
CA ASP A 107 -5.80 -32.12 23.94
C ASP A 107 -4.72 -31.35 23.10
N THR A 108 -4.96 -30.09 22.73
CA THR A 108 -4.00 -29.32 21.95
C THR A 108 -2.84 -28.92 22.82
N ARG A 109 -1.69 -29.48 22.48
CA ARG A 109 -0.41 -29.25 23.17
C ARG A 109 0.59 -28.63 22.22
N LEU A 110 1.33 -27.64 22.67
CA LEU A 110 2.48 -27.09 21.97
C LEU A 110 3.73 -27.82 22.44
N SER A 111 4.41 -28.47 21.51
CA SER A 111 5.77 -28.94 21.72
C SER A 111 6.71 -27.81 21.37
N ALA A 112 7.57 -27.42 22.29
CA ALA A 112 8.67 -26.49 21.98
C ALA A 112 9.71 -27.22 21.10
N LEU A 113 10.28 -26.51 20.11
CA LEU A 113 11.31 -27.05 19.24
C LEU A 113 12.44 -27.70 20.06
N GLY A 114 12.60 -29.05 19.93
CA GLY A 114 13.67 -29.81 20.57
C GLY A 114 13.43 -30.21 22.02
N THR A 115 12.21 -30.07 22.59
CA THR A 115 11.87 -30.53 23.93
C THR A 115 10.77 -31.56 23.92
N GLU A 116 10.85 -32.55 24.84
CA GLU A 116 9.77 -33.53 25.09
C GLU A 116 8.60 -32.93 25.86
N HIS A 117 8.72 -31.69 26.34
CA HIS A 117 7.69 -31.02 27.14
C HIS A 117 6.63 -30.38 26.25
N SER A 118 5.41 -30.85 26.36
CA SER A 118 4.24 -30.25 25.71
C SER A 118 3.40 -29.48 26.73
N VAL A 119 3.10 -28.22 26.42
CA VAL A 119 2.30 -27.33 27.27
C VAL A 119 0.87 -27.27 26.71
N PRO A 120 -0.18 -27.47 27.55
CA PRO A 120 -1.56 -27.28 27.11
C PRO A 120 -1.80 -25.82 26.72
N VAL A 121 -2.53 -25.61 25.63
CA VAL A 121 -2.79 -24.28 25.07
C VAL A 121 -4.19 -23.83 25.44
N HIS A 122 -4.29 -22.65 26.02
CA HIS A 122 -5.61 -22.07 26.32
C HIS A 122 -6.13 -21.24 25.13
N LYS A 123 -7.44 -21.33 24.84
CA LYS A 123 -8.10 -20.60 23.73
C LYS A 123 -7.88 -19.07 23.72
N LEU A 124 -7.66 -18.46 24.89
CA LEU A 124 -7.32 -17.04 25.00
C LEU A 124 -5.99 -16.70 24.32
N LEU A 125 -5.08 -17.67 24.15
CA LEU A 125 -3.85 -17.46 23.42
C LEU A 125 -4.12 -17.10 21.97
N PHE A 126 -5.16 -17.67 21.34
CA PHE A 126 -5.56 -17.26 19.99
C PHE A 126 -5.85 -15.75 19.92
N LEU A 127 -6.65 -15.22 20.85
CA LEU A 127 -6.99 -13.80 20.86
C LEU A 127 -5.75 -12.92 21.01
N LEU A 128 -4.84 -13.28 21.91
CA LEU A 128 -3.59 -12.53 22.10
C LEU A 128 -2.71 -12.55 20.85
N LEU A 129 -2.54 -13.71 20.21
CA LEU A 129 -1.78 -13.86 18.98
C LEU A 129 -2.44 -13.12 17.80
N PHE A 130 -3.76 -13.16 17.72
CA PHE A 130 -4.51 -12.42 16.71
C PHE A 130 -4.32 -10.92 16.86
N LEU A 131 -4.48 -10.36 18.07
CA LEU A 131 -4.26 -8.94 18.33
C LEU A 131 -2.80 -8.53 18.10
N LEU A 132 -1.85 -9.39 18.48
CA LEU A 132 -0.45 -9.20 18.16
C LEU A 132 -0.22 -9.17 16.64
N GLY A 133 -0.87 -10.06 15.89
CA GLY A 133 -0.82 -10.06 14.43
C GLY A 133 -1.34 -8.77 13.80
N VAL A 134 -2.47 -8.24 14.29
CA VAL A 134 -3.00 -6.93 13.85
C VAL A 134 -2.00 -5.80 14.12
N PHE A 135 -1.39 -5.80 15.31
CA PHE A 135 -0.38 -4.82 15.67
C PHE A 135 0.88 -4.94 14.79
N LEU A 136 1.35 -6.17 14.55
CA LEU A 136 2.50 -6.42 13.68
C LEU A 136 2.24 -5.99 12.24
N TRP A 137 1.00 -6.14 11.74
CA TRP A 137 0.64 -5.58 10.43
C TRP A 137 0.78 -4.07 10.42
N SER A 138 0.24 -3.38 11.41
CA SER A 138 0.31 -1.91 11.48
C SER A 138 1.76 -1.41 11.50
N LEU A 139 2.64 -2.11 12.22
CA LEU A 139 4.07 -1.81 12.26
C LEU A 139 4.74 -2.11 10.92
N LEU A 140 4.45 -3.26 10.32
CA LEU A 140 5.01 -3.69 9.04
C LEU A 140 4.59 -2.73 7.91
N GLU A 141 3.31 -2.39 7.86
CA GLU A 141 2.77 -1.44 6.89
C GLU A 141 3.44 -0.07 7.02
N TYR A 142 3.53 0.46 8.25
CA TYR A 142 4.25 1.71 8.49
C TYR A 142 5.70 1.65 8.00
N CYS A 143 6.42 0.57 8.29
CA CYS A 143 7.80 0.40 7.83
C CYS A 143 7.89 0.32 6.30
N ILE A 144 7.03 -0.45 5.66
CA ILE A 144 7.00 -0.57 4.20
C ILE A 144 6.65 0.78 3.57
N HIS A 145 5.58 1.42 4.04
CA HIS A 145 5.15 2.72 3.51
C HIS A 145 6.24 3.79 3.68
N ARG A 146 6.80 3.90 4.89
CA ARG A 146 7.80 4.93 5.22
C ARG A 146 9.15 4.72 4.53
N PHE A 147 9.67 3.48 4.53
CA PHE A 147 11.05 3.21 4.13
C PHE A 147 11.18 2.58 2.74
N VAL A 148 10.14 1.95 2.22
CA VAL A 148 10.15 1.32 0.89
C VAL A 148 9.37 2.16 -0.12
N PHE A 149 8.12 2.54 0.19
CA PHE A 149 7.26 3.27 -0.74
C PHE A 149 7.66 4.74 -0.90
N HIS A 150 8.20 5.35 0.15
CA HIS A 150 8.71 6.74 0.12
C HIS A 150 10.23 6.83 0.09
N MET A 151 10.92 5.76 -0.32
CA MET A 151 12.33 5.81 -0.62
C MET A 151 12.59 6.70 -1.84
N ASN A 152 13.66 7.51 -1.82
CA ASN A 152 14.13 8.15 -3.05
C ASN A 152 14.67 7.06 -3.99
N ALA A 153 13.95 6.78 -5.08
CA ALA A 153 14.40 5.79 -6.04
C ALA A 153 15.74 6.27 -6.66
N PRO A 154 16.82 5.43 -6.62
CA PRO A 154 18.10 5.85 -7.16
C PRO A 154 17.99 6.16 -8.65
N ALA A 155 18.26 7.41 -9.05
CA ALA A 155 18.10 7.89 -10.42
C ALA A 155 18.91 7.10 -11.47
N ARG A 156 19.96 6.41 -11.05
CA ARG A 156 20.79 5.57 -11.92
C ARG A 156 20.22 4.19 -12.17
N SER A 157 19.24 3.75 -11.36
CA SER A 157 18.69 2.40 -11.44
C SER A 157 17.32 2.38 -12.12
N TYR A 158 17.30 1.99 -13.39
CA TYR A 158 16.07 1.72 -14.14
C TYR A 158 15.11 0.80 -13.39
N LEU A 159 15.62 -0.31 -12.85
CA LEU A 159 14.82 -1.31 -12.17
C LEU A 159 14.18 -0.77 -10.89
N LEU A 160 14.93 -0.07 -10.04
CA LEU A 160 14.41 0.47 -8.78
C LEU A 160 13.36 1.54 -9.02
N ILE A 161 13.52 2.40 -10.04
CA ILE A 161 12.50 3.38 -10.44
C ILE A 161 11.24 2.66 -10.90
N THR A 162 11.37 1.65 -11.76
CA THR A 162 10.22 0.88 -12.28
C THR A 162 9.48 0.13 -11.16
N LEU A 163 10.22 -0.47 -10.22
CA LEU A 163 9.64 -1.14 -9.04
C LEU A 163 8.95 -0.16 -8.09
N HIS A 164 9.59 0.97 -7.79
CA HIS A 164 8.98 2.02 -6.97
C HIS A 164 7.67 2.52 -7.60
N PHE A 165 7.69 2.78 -8.92
CA PHE A 165 6.50 3.19 -9.63
C PHE A 165 5.38 2.13 -9.55
N LEU A 166 5.71 0.86 -9.74
CA LEU A 166 4.73 -0.22 -9.69
C LEU A 166 4.14 -0.41 -8.29
N LEU A 167 4.95 -0.27 -7.25
CA LEU A 167 4.53 -0.52 -5.86
C LEU A 167 3.74 0.64 -5.27
N HIS A 168 4.15 1.90 -5.54
CA HIS A 168 3.56 3.07 -4.88
C HIS A 168 3.52 4.33 -5.75
N GLY A 169 4.51 4.54 -6.61
CA GLY A 169 4.58 5.74 -7.46
C GLY A 169 3.37 5.90 -8.39
N LEU A 170 2.81 4.79 -8.88
CA LEU A 170 1.59 4.79 -9.69
C LEU A 170 0.41 5.38 -8.91
N HIS A 171 0.29 5.03 -7.62
CA HIS A 171 -0.73 5.55 -6.74
C HIS A 171 -0.59 7.07 -6.52
N HIS A 172 0.63 7.58 -6.33
CA HIS A 172 0.90 9.01 -6.27
C HIS A 172 0.63 9.73 -7.60
N LYS A 173 0.98 9.10 -8.73
CA LYS A 173 0.75 9.69 -10.06
C LYS A 173 -0.72 9.72 -10.47
N SER A 174 -1.50 8.69 -10.11
CA SER A 174 -2.94 8.61 -10.44
C SER A 174 -3.77 8.23 -9.20
N PRO A 175 -3.89 9.12 -8.21
CA PRO A 175 -4.56 8.83 -6.93
C PRO A 175 -6.07 8.66 -7.05
N TYR A 176 -6.65 8.97 -8.20
CA TYR A 176 -8.09 8.85 -8.47
C TYR A 176 -8.45 7.60 -9.29
N ASP A 177 -7.50 6.73 -9.63
CA ASP A 177 -7.79 5.45 -10.28
C ASP A 177 -8.27 4.42 -9.25
N SER A 178 -9.59 4.31 -9.07
CA SER A 178 -10.22 3.41 -8.10
C SER A 178 -9.86 1.93 -8.27
N SER A 179 -9.43 1.55 -9.46
CA SER A 179 -9.06 0.16 -9.76
C SER A 179 -7.67 -0.23 -9.26
N ARG A 180 -6.89 0.74 -8.77
CA ARG A 180 -5.49 0.56 -8.35
C ARG A 180 -5.18 1.10 -6.96
N LEU A 181 -6.23 1.30 -6.14
CA LEU A 181 -6.10 1.75 -4.75
C LEU A 181 -5.95 0.61 -3.76
N VAL A 182 -6.41 -0.57 -4.13
CA VAL A 182 -6.32 -1.77 -3.30
C VAL A 182 -5.30 -2.75 -3.87
N PHE A 183 -4.65 -3.50 -2.99
CA PHE A 183 -3.62 -4.43 -3.43
C PHE A 183 -4.24 -5.72 -3.99
N PRO A 184 -3.88 -6.17 -5.22
CA PRO A 184 -4.52 -7.30 -5.87
C PRO A 184 -4.37 -8.61 -5.09
N PRO A 185 -5.44 -9.46 -4.98
CA PRO A 185 -5.40 -10.68 -4.18
C PRO A 185 -4.35 -11.71 -4.58
N VAL A 186 -4.03 -11.82 -5.88
CA VAL A 186 -3.04 -12.81 -6.35
C VAL A 186 -1.63 -12.51 -5.80
N PRO A 187 -1.04 -11.32 -6.02
CA PRO A 187 0.25 -11.01 -5.39
C PRO A 187 0.16 -10.97 -3.86
N ALA A 188 -0.96 -10.55 -3.27
CA ALA A 188 -1.17 -10.63 -1.83
C ALA A 188 -1.08 -12.07 -1.31
N SER A 189 -1.70 -13.04 -2.01
CA SER A 189 -1.62 -14.47 -1.65
C SER A 189 -0.19 -14.99 -1.61
N LEU A 190 0.65 -14.57 -2.56
CA LEU A 190 2.07 -14.95 -2.59
C LEU A 190 2.83 -14.37 -1.40
N LEU A 191 2.57 -13.09 -1.06
CA LEU A 191 3.20 -12.43 0.08
C LEU A 191 2.77 -13.06 1.41
N PHE A 192 1.45 -13.32 1.59
CA PHE A 192 0.94 -13.99 2.80
C PHE A 192 1.44 -15.41 2.92
N GLY A 193 1.53 -16.17 1.80
CA GLY A 193 2.11 -17.50 1.76
C GLY A 193 3.59 -17.52 2.17
N ALA A 194 4.38 -16.58 1.64
CA ALA A 194 5.78 -16.42 2.01
C ALA A 194 5.95 -16.04 3.49
N LEU A 195 5.16 -15.07 3.98
CA LEU A 195 5.17 -14.66 5.38
C LEU A 195 4.81 -15.82 6.31
N TYR A 196 3.74 -16.55 5.99
CA TYR A 196 3.36 -17.74 6.75
C TYR A 196 4.49 -18.77 6.76
N GLY A 197 5.10 -19.07 5.60
CA GLY A 197 6.22 -20.01 5.50
C GLY A 197 7.39 -19.60 6.38
N LEU A 198 7.79 -18.33 6.36
CA LEU A 198 8.86 -17.81 7.20
C LEU A 198 8.55 -17.92 8.70
N ILE A 199 7.34 -17.55 9.10
CA ILE A 199 6.91 -17.65 10.50
C ILE A 199 6.86 -19.12 10.94
N HIS A 200 6.36 -20.01 10.07
CA HIS A 200 6.25 -21.44 10.37
C HIS A 200 7.59 -22.16 10.50
N LEU A 201 8.66 -21.63 9.90
CA LEU A 201 10.02 -22.18 10.11
C LEU A 201 10.49 -22.05 11.58
N VAL A 202 9.95 -21.09 12.32
CA VAL A 202 10.38 -20.77 13.69
C VAL A 202 9.32 -21.12 14.72
N LEU A 203 8.03 -20.98 14.38
CA LEU A 203 6.91 -21.14 15.30
C LEU A 203 6.05 -22.36 14.95
N PRO A 204 5.45 -23.03 15.94
CA PRO A 204 4.47 -24.07 15.70
C PRO A 204 3.32 -23.59 14.81
N ASN A 205 2.81 -24.50 13.97
CA ASN A 205 1.81 -24.23 12.94
C ASN A 205 0.60 -23.41 13.44
N ILE A 206 0.06 -23.80 14.61
CA ILE A 206 -1.14 -23.14 15.16
C ILE A 206 -0.86 -21.70 15.60
N ILE A 207 0.33 -21.42 16.12
CA ILE A 207 0.79 -20.07 16.48
C ILE A 207 1.01 -19.24 15.22
N ALA A 208 1.71 -19.80 14.23
CA ALA A 208 1.95 -19.13 12.95
C ALA A 208 0.63 -18.74 12.26
N LYS A 209 -0.34 -19.67 12.17
CA LYS A 209 -1.67 -19.38 11.59
C LYS A 209 -2.45 -18.32 12.37
N SER A 210 -2.38 -18.33 13.71
CA SER A 210 -3.06 -17.34 14.54
C SER A 210 -2.50 -15.94 14.34
N LEU A 211 -1.18 -15.81 14.27
CA LEU A 211 -0.51 -14.55 13.94
C LEU A 211 -0.89 -14.06 12.55
N VAL A 212 -0.82 -14.94 11.54
CA VAL A 212 -1.15 -14.60 10.15
C VAL A 212 -2.63 -14.23 10.01
N ALA A 213 -3.55 -14.84 10.77
CA ALA A 213 -4.94 -14.39 10.80
C ALA A 213 -5.08 -12.94 11.28
N GLY A 214 -4.35 -12.55 12.33
CA GLY A 214 -4.29 -11.16 12.80
C GLY A 214 -3.66 -10.22 11.77
N VAL A 215 -2.54 -10.60 11.15
CA VAL A 215 -1.88 -9.84 10.08
C VAL A 215 -2.84 -9.63 8.90
N LEU A 216 -3.56 -10.67 8.48
CA LEU A 216 -4.55 -10.59 7.42
C LEU A 216 -5.71 -9.65 7.77
N CYS A 217 -6.19 -9.68 9.02
CA CYS A 217 -7.21 -8.75 9.50
C CYS A 217 -6.71 -7.30 9.43
N GLY A 218 -5.50 -7.04 9.90
CA GLY A 218 -4.86 -5.73 9.84
C GLY A 218 -4.72 -5.22 8.38
N TYR A 219 -4.30 -6.09 7.47
CA TYR A 219 -4.23 -5.80 6.03
C TYR A 219 -5.60 -5.39 5.46
N ILE A 220 -6.65 -6.16 5.72
CA ILE A 220 -8.00 -5.85 5.23
C ILE A 220 -8.46 -4.49 5.75
N ILE A 221 -8.27 -4.21 7.05
CA ILE A 221 -8.63 -2.93 7.66
C ILE A 221 -7.87 -1.79 7.00
N TYR A 222 -6.56 -1.95 6.82
CA TYR A 222 -5.71 -0.93 6.19
C TYR A 222 -6.15 -0.65 4.75
N ASP A 223 -6.27 -1.69 3.92
CA ASP A 223 -6.57 -1.55 2.49
C ASP A 223 -7.95 -0.91 2.26
N MET A 224 -8.95 -1.30 3.07
CA MET A 224 -10.29 -0.68 3.02
C MET A 224 -10.31 0.74 3.57
N THR A 225 -9.54 1.03 4.62
CA THR A 225 -9.42 2.39 5.16
C THR A 225 -8.74 3.29 4.14
N HIS A 226 -7.65 2.85 3.53
CA HIS A 226 -6.94 3.58 2.48
C HIS A 226 -7.87 3.91 1.29
N TYR A 227 -8.62 2.91 0.79
CA TYR A 227 -9.64 3.15 -0.24
C TYR A 227 -10.68 4.18 0.21
N TYR A 228 -11.17 4.09 1.46
CA TYR A 228 -12.12 5.04 2.01
C TYR A 228 -11.56 6.47 2.14
N LEU A 229 -10.28 6.63 2.43
CA LEU A 229 -9.63 7.94 2.47
C LEU A 229 -9.63 8.63 1.10
N HIS A 230 -9.60 7.88 0.01
CA HIS A 230 -9.74 8.45 -1.34
C HIS A 230 -11.18 8.77 -1.71
N TYR A 231 -12.10 7.83 -1.52
CA TYR A 231 -13.47 7.90 -2.05
C TYR A 231 -14.55 8.19 -1.02
N GLY A 232 -14.31 7.94 0.26
CA GLY A 232 -15.26 8.18 1.33
C GLY A 232 -15.45 9.68 1.65
N ALA A 233 -16.54 9.99 2.35
CA ALA A 233 -16.85 11.33 2.84
C ALA A 233 -17.06 11.29 4.37
N PRO A 234 -15.98 11.18 5.16
CA PRO A 234 -16.09 11.14 6.62
C PRO A 234 -16.66 12.48 7.13
N PRO A 235 -17.55 12.44 8.16
CA PRO A 235 -18.08 13.65 8.77
C PRO A 235 -16.98 14.51 9.39
N GLU A 236 -17.15 15.84 9.31
CA GLU A 236 -16.24 16.80 9.94
C GLU A 236 -16.10 16.55 11.45
N GLY A 237 -14.90 16.78 11.97
CA GLY A 237 -14.60 16.57 13.40
C GLY A 237 -14.35 15.12 13.80
N THR A 238 -14.51 14.14 12.91
CA THR A 238 -14.17 12.74 13.19
C THR A 238 -12.68 12.44 12.97
N TYR A 239 -12.19 11.39 13.62
CA TYR A 239 -10.83 10.89 13.39
C TYR A 239 -10.54 10.59 11.91
N LEU A 240 -11.48 9.95 11.22
CA LEU A 240 -11.35 9.62 9.80
C LEU A 240 -11.31 10.88 8.91
N TYR A 241 -11.99 11.96 9.29
CA TYR A 241 -11.88 13.25 8.60
C TYR A 241 -10.46 13.82 8.71
N GLY A 242 -9.89 13.80 9.91
CA GLY A 242 -8.50 14.22 10.14
C GLY A 242 -7.50 13.35 9.35
N LEU A 243 -7.70 12.03 9.36
CA LEU A 243 -6.86 11.08 8.64
C LEU A 243 -6.95 11.29 7.12
N LYS A 244 -8.16 11.52 6.57
CA LYS A 244 -8.33 11.86 5.16
C LYS A 244 -7.63 13.17 4.80
N ALA A 245 -7.77 14.21 5.62
CA ALA A 245 -7.12 15.50 5.38
C ALA A 245 -5.58 15.35 5.38
N TYR A 246 -5.04 14.51 6.27
CA TYR A 246 -3.62 14.18 6.30
C TYR A 246 -3.19 13.42 5.04
N HIS A 247 -3.94 12.38 4.64
CA HIS A 247 -3.67 11.58 3.46
C HIS A 247 -3.69 12.40 2.16
N VAL A 248 -4.65 13.33 2.03
CA VAL A 248 -4.69 14.28 0.90
C VAL A 248 -3.45 15.19 0.91
N LYS A 249 -3.03 15.69 2.09
CA LYS A 249 -1.79 16.49 2.19
C LYS A 249 -0.57 15.67 1.81
N HIS A 250 -0.53 14.41 2.19
CA HIS A 250 0.53 13.48 1.82
C HIS A 250 0.67 13.36 0.29
N HIS A 251 -0.43 13.18 -0.45
CA HIS A 251 -0.39 13.13 -1.91
C HIS A 251 0.04 14.44 -2.60
N PHE A 252 -0.36 15.59 -2.05
CA PHE A 252 -0.27 16.87 -2.77
C PHE A 252 0.74 17.87 -2.19
N LYS A 253 1.18 17.72 -0.93
CA LYS A 253 2.04 18.69 -0.25
C LYS A 253 3.25 18.09 0.47
N HIS A 254 3.10 16.90 1.07
CA HIS A 254 4.10 16.30 1.96
C HIS A 254 4.50 14.92 1.47
N GLN A 255 5.16 14.86 0.33
CA GLN A 255 5.52 13.64 -0.38
C GLN A 255 6.46 12.69 0.39
N LYS A 256 7.05 13.14 1.51
CA LYS A 256 8.04 12.38 2.30
C LYS A 256 7.64 12.13 3.76
N SER A 257 6.37 12.36 4.12
CA SER A 257 5.91 12.21 5.51
C SER A 257 5.21 10.89 5.74
#